data_7d2455db3330053288b1c389a076c1dd
#
_entry.id   7d2455db3330053288b1c389a076c1dd
#
_cell.length_a   1.000
_cell.length_b   1.000
_cell.length_c   1.000
_cell.angle_alpha   90.00
_cell.angle_beta   90.00
_cell.angle_gamma   90.00
#
_symmetry.space_group_name_H-M   'P 1'
#
loop_
_entity.id
_entity.type
_entity.pdbx_description
1 polymer ?
#
loop_
_entity_poly.entity_id
_entity_poly.type
_entity_poly.pdbx_seq_one_letter_code
_entity_poly.pdbx_strand_id
1 'polypeptide(L)'
;LKGIICITGASSGIGLATALKLAREGFTVYAGTRQLQRELETHKDIENLHFLEMDVTKPDTLRQAFSAIEQRHGHLDVLFANAGYGFLKALGQASMQEIKDVFETNFFGVIHTIQLAEPLLRKADAGYIIATSSVGGLVGQPLNEVYCASKFALEGLLESMATYYKPTFNIDITLLEPGAIATNFGSTVQRNIEETGGIPDDVYKPIADAYLGTYAKRNTAPQTAESVAEVVLGLLQMETKPLRVRTSDAAEAFAAHKTAADPMGLEGTAKIRKLLLGL
;
A
#
# COMPACT_ATOMS: atom_id res chain seq x y z
N LEU A 1 4.48 -15.10 -20.66
CA LEU A 1 4.12 -14.59 -19.32
C LEU A 1 4.36 -13.09 -19.29
N LYS A 2 3.42 -12.31 -18.71
CA LYS A 2 3.47 -10.84 -18.71
C LYS A 2 4.39 -10.24 -17.63
N GLY A 3 5.05 -11.05 -16.81
CA GLY A 3 5.92 -10.64 -15.72
C GLY A 3 5.57 -11.30 -14.39
N ILE A 4 6.48 -11.18 -13.43
CA ILE A 4 6.43 -11.80 -12.10
C ILE A 4 6.15 -10.72 -11.07
N ILE A 5 5.08 -10.87 -10.31
CA ILE A 5 4.60 -9.87 -9.36
C ILE A 5 4.52 -10.49 -7.96
N CYS A 6 5.04 -9.79 -6.96
CA CYS A 6 4.84 -10.13 -5.56
C CYS A 6 3.97 -9.05 -4.90
N ILE A 7 2.91 -9.49 -4.17
CA ILE A 7 1.95 -8.60 -3.51
C ILE A 7 1.90 -8.97 -2.03
N THR A 8 2.16 -8.04 -1.13
CA THR A 8 1.98 -8.25 0.31
C THR A 8 0.56 -7.91 0.76
N GLY A 9 0.05 -8.59 1.80
CA GLY A 9 -1.31 -8.36 2.31
C GLY A 9 -2.40 -8.75 1.31
N ALA A 10 -2.21 -9.87 0.60
CA ALA A 10 -3.07 -10.31 -0.48
C ALA A 10 -4.17 -11.33 -0.06
N SER A 11 -4.55 -11.38 1.23
CA SER A 11 -5.63 -12.22 1.72
C SER A 11 -7.01 -11.55 1.71
N SER A 12 -7.07 -10.26 1.40
CA SER A 12 -8.34 -9.50 1.34
C SER A 12 -8.14 -8.15 0.65
N GLY A 13 -9.24 -7.44 0.42
CA GLY A 13 -9.26 -6.06 -0.03
C GLY A 13 -8.47 -5.82 -1.32
N ILE A 14 -7.76 -4.69 -1.39
CA ILE A 14 -7.00 -4.27 -2.58
C ILE A 14 -5.99 -5.33 -3.01
N GLY A 15 -5.25 -5.92 -2.05
CA GLY A 15 -4.21 -6.90 -2.36
C GLY A 15 -4.77 -8.15 -3.02
N LEU A 16 -5.86 -8.72 -2.47
CA LEU A 16 -6.50 -9.91 -3.06
C LEU A 16 -7.13 -9.59 -4.41
N ALA A 17 -7.89 -8.50 -4.52
CA ALA A 17 -8.53 -8.10 -5.77
C ALA A 17 -7.48 -7.90 -6.89
N THR A 18 -6.35 -7.26 -6.56
CA THR A 18 -5.23 -7.08 -7.49
C THR A 18 -4.59 -8.41 -7.86
N ALA A 19 -4.34 -9.30 -6.89
CA ALA A 19 -3.75 -10.61 -7.15
C ALA A 19 -4.61 -11.43 -8.11
N LEU A 20 -5.93 -11.50 -7.86
CA LEU A 20 -6.89 -12.19 -8.71
C LEU A 20 -6.98 -11.59 -10.11
N LYS A 21 -7.02 -10.26 -10.21
CA LYS A 21 -7.07 -9.56 -11.49
C LYS A 21 -5.82 -9.84 -12.32
N LEU A 22 -4.63 -9.65 -11.75
CA LEU A 22 -3.38 -9.79 -12.48
C LEU A 22 -3.09 -11.24 -12.89
N ALA A 23 -3.44 -12.22 -12.04
CA ALA A 23 -3.32 -13.63 -12.40
C ALA A 23 -4.20 -13.99 -13.62
N ARG A 24 -5.44 -13.49 -13.68
CA ARG A 24 -6.34 -13.64 -14.83
C ARG A 24 -5.84 -12.95 -16.10
N GLU A 25 -5.10 -11.86 -15.94
CA GLU A 25 -4.44 -11.15 -17.04
C GLU A 25 -3.15 -11.84 -17.53
N GLY A 26 -2.76 -12.97 -16.93
CA GLY A 26 -1.62 -13.78 -17.33
C GLY A 26 -0.27 -13.40 -16.73
N PHE A 27 -0.28 -12.60 -15.65
CA PHE A 27 0.91 -12.40 -14.81
C PHE A 27 1.13 -13.61 -13.89
N THR A 28 2.36 -13.91 -13.56
CA THR A 28 2.69 -14.83 -12.47
C THR A 28 2.65 -14.05 -11.15
N VAL A 29 1.68 -14.33 -10.29
CA VAL A 29 1.44 -13.58 -9.07
C VAL A 29 1.80 -14.39 -7.83
N TYR A 30 2.68 -13.85 -7.01
CA TYR A 30 2.99 -14.33 -5.66
C TYR A 30 2.22 -13.46 -4.64
N ALA A 31 1.22 -14.05 -4.03
CA ALA A 31 0.29 -13.40 -3.10
C ALA A 31 0.67 -13.71 -1.66
N GLY A 32 1.22 -12.70 -0.96
CA GLY A 32 1.63 -12.80 0.44
C GLY A 32 0.47 -12.75 1.41
N THR A 33 0.37 -13.74 2.30
CA THR A 33 -0.69 -13.86 3.30
C THR A 33 -0.15 -14.41 4.62
N ARG A 34 -0.84 -14.07 5.73
CA ARG A 34 -0.65 -14.71 7.05
C ARG A 34 -1.53 -15.95 7.25
N GLN A 35 -2.42 -16.24 6.31
CA GLN A 35 -3.43 -17.32 6.38
C GLN A 35 -3.26 -18.30 5.20
N LEU A 36 -2.03 -18.78 4.99
CA LEU A 36 -1.63 -19.52 3.81
C LEU A 36 -2.57 -20.70 3.48
N GLN A 37 -2.89 -21.54 4.47
CA GLN A 37 -3.72 -22.73 4.22
C GLN A 37 -5.10 -22.39 3.70
N ARG A 38 -5.75 -21.37 4.28
CA ARG A 38 -7.06 -20.91 3.85
C ARG A 38 -7.04 -20.44 2.39
N GLU A 39 -6.02 -19.65 2.03
CA GLU A 39 -5.93 -19.08 0.69
C GLU A 39 -5.61 -20.16 -0.37
N LEU A 40 -4.77 -21.13 -0.03
CA LEU A 40 -4.49 -22.28 -0.91
C LEU A 40 -5.75 -23.10 -1.18
N GLU A 41 -6.60 -23.32 -0.18
CA GLU A 41 -7.86 -24.05 -0.36
C GLU A 41 -8.88 -23.25 -1.18
N THR A 42 -8.99 -21.94 -0.90
CA THR A 42 -10.01 -21.08 -1.50
C THR A 42 -9.74 -20.77 -2.97
N HIS A 43 -8.47 -20.66 -3.37
CA HIS A 43 -8.06 -20.16 -4.69
C HIS A 43 -7.24 -21.18 -5.50
N LYS A 44 -7.37 -22.47 -5.20
CA LYS A 44 -6.60 -23.58 -5.80
C LYS A 44 -6.70 -23.67 -7.33
N ASP A 45 -7.80 -23.17 -7.91
CA ASP A 45 -8.11 -23.33 -9.34
C ASP A 45 -7.59 -22.15 -10.20
N ILE A 46 -6.79 -21.23 -9.63
CA ILE A 46 -6.24 -20.07 -10.35
C ILE A 46 -4.77 -20.35 -10.70
N GLU A 47 -4.52 -20.66 -11.97
CA GLU A 47 -3.27 -21.22 -12.46
C GLU A 47 -2.02 -20.37 -12.20
N ASN A 48 -2.09 -19.04 -12.35
CA ASN A 48 -0.96 -18.14 -12.21
C ASN A 48 -0.88 -17.44 -10.84
N LEU A 49 -1.63 -17.93 -9.85
CA LEU A 49 -1.70 -17.36 -8.50
C LEU A 49 -1.06 -18.31 -7.50
N HIS A 50 0.01 -17.85 -6.86
CA HIS A 50 0.77 -18.61 -5.87
C HIS A 50 0.75 -17.90 -4.53
N PHE A 51 0.16 -18.51 -3.51
CA PHE A 51 0.20 -17.96 -2.17
C PHE A 51 1.47 -18.34 -1.43
N LEU A 52 2.05 -17.37 -0.72
CA LEU A 52 3.20 -17.56 0.16
C LEU A 52 2.90 -17.00 1.55
N GLU A 53 3.45 -17.63 2.58
CA GLU A 53 3.41 -17.04 3.91
C GLU A 53 4.28 -15.78 3.95
N MET A 54 3.66 -14.64 4.24
CA MET A 54 4.33 -13.34 4.36
C MET A 54 3.68 -12.52 5.47
N ASP A 55 4.38 -12.34 6.56
CA ASP A 55 4.08 -11.37 7.60
C ASP A 55 5.13 -10.28 7.56
N VAL A 56 4.75 -9.07 7.15
CA VAL A 56 5.68 -7.96 6.95
C VAL A 56 6.35 -7.50 8.25
N THR A 57 5.80 -7.88 9.40
CA THR A 57 6.40 -7.64 10.73
C THR A 57 7.40 -8.74 11.13
N LYS A 58 7.53 -9.80 10.30
CA LYS A 58 8.43 -10.94 10.51
C LYS A 58 9.34 -11.13 9.31
N PRO A 59 10.50 -10.45 9.26
CA PRO A 59 11.41 -10.47 8.11
C PRO A 59 11.81 -11.87 7.62
N ASP A 60 11.80 -12.88 8.49
CA ASP A 60 12.15 -14.25 8.11
C ASP A 60 11.13 -14.87 7.15
N THR A 61 9.84 -14.57 7.30
CA THR A 61 8.81 -15.04 6.36
C THR A 61 8.98 -14.40 4.99
N LEU A 62 9.35 -13.12 4.96
CA LEU A 62 9.67 -12.40 3.72
C LEU A 62 10.91 -12.99 3.03
N ARG A 63 11.99 -13.28 3.79
CA ARG A 63 13.20 -13.90 3.24
C ARG A 63 12.90 -15.25 2.57
N GLN A 64 12.09 -16.08 3.22
CA GLN A 64 11.69 -17.38 2.67
C GLN A 64 10.89 -17.20 1.37
N ALA A 65 9.93 -16.27 1.36
CA ALA A 65 9.11 -16.00 0.19
C ALA A 65 9.94 -15.48 -0.99
N PHE A 66 10.81 -14.48 -0.77
CA PHE A 66 11.67 -13.96 -1.84
C PHE A 66 12.72 -14.97 -2.31
N SER A 67 13.24 -15.83 -1.41
CA SER A 67 14.12 -16.93 -1.80
C SER A 67 13.41 -17.93 -2.71
N ALA A 68 12.15 -18.26 -2.44
CA ALA A 68 11.35 -19.14 -3.30
C ALA A 68 11.12 -18.53 -4.69
N ILE A 69 10.85 -17.21 -4.76
CA ILE A 69 10.71 -16.48 -6.03
C ILE A 69 12.05 -16.49 -6.79
N GLU A 70 13.15 -16.21 -6.10
CA GLU A 70 14.50 -16.22 -6.70
C GLU A 70 14.87 -17.58 -7.29
N GLN A 71 14.66 -18.65 -6.53
CA GLN A 71 14.95 -20.02 -6.98
C GLN A 71 14.16 -20.41 -8.23
N ARG A 72 12.93 -19.91 -8.36
CA ARG A 72 12.04 -20.26 -9.46
C ARG A 72 12.24 -19.41 -10.71
N HIS A 73 12.57 -18.13 -10.56
CA HIS A 73 12.56 -17.15 -11.65
C HIS A 73 13.87 -16.37 -11.79
N GLY A 74 14.67 -16.29 -10.75
CA GLY A 74 15.92 -15.51 -10.75
C GLY A 74 15.73 -14.01 -10.58
N HIS A 75 14.54 -13.48 -10.79
CA HIS A 75 14.21 -12.04 -10.73
C HIS A 75 12.76 -11.82 -10.26
N LEU A 76 12.42 -10.56 -10.02
CA LEU A 76 11.08 -10.06 -9.76
C LEU A 76 10.85 -8.80 -10.59
N ASP A 77 9.76 -8.72 -11.35
CA ASP A 77 9.46 -7.53 -12.16
C ASP A 77 8.75 -6.45 -11.34
N VAL A 78 7.79 -6.86 -10.49
CA VAL A 78 6.96 -5.91 -9.74
C VAL A 78 6.82 -6.33 -8.29
N LEU A 79 7.09 -5.41 -7.39
CA LEU A 79 6.70 -5.48 -5.99
C LEU A 79 5.49 -4.59 -5.74
N PHE A 80 4.38 -5.16 -5.26
CA PHE A 80 3.27 -4.39 -4.72
C PHE A 80 3.26 -4.51 -3.19
N ALA A 81 3.88 -3.56 -2.51
CA ALA A 81 3.91 -3.43 -1.05
C ALA A 81 2.57 -2.87 -0.56
N ASN A 82 1.59 -3.75 -0.35
CA ASN A 82 0.21 -3.37 -0.05
C ASN A 82 -0.20 -3.63 1.40
N ALA A 83 0.50 -4.49 2.13
CA ALA A 83 0.16 -4.80 3.53
C ALA A 83 0.09 -3.54 4.40
N GLY A 84 -1.00 -3.41 5.16
CA GLY A 84 -1.24 -2.29 6.05
C GLY A 84 -2.65 -2.34 6.64
N TYR A 85 -2.87 -1.57 7.70
CA TYR A 85 -4.19 -1.45 8.32
C TYR A 85 -4.44 -0.04 8.85
N GLY A 86 -5.73 0.28 9.02
CA GLY A 86 -6.19 1.57 9.55
C GLY A 86 -6.19 1.58 11.08
N PHE A 87 -5.97 2.78 11.62
CA PHE A 87 -6.01 3.01 13.07
C PHE A 87 -6.78 4.29 13.35
N LEU A 88 -7.86 4.19 14.13
CA LEU A 88 -8.74 5.29 14.45
C LEU A 88 -8.77 5.47 15.98
N LYS A 89 -7.96 6.39 16.46
CA LYS A 89 -7.86 6.80 17.87
C LYS A 89 -7.22 8.18 17.94
N ALA A 90 -7.69 9.03 18.85
CA ALA A 90 -6.96 10.27 19.16
C ALA A 90 -5.59 9.95 19.76
N LEU A 91 -4.60 10.79 19.49
CA LEU A 91 -3.24 10.58 20.01
C LEU A 91 -3.21 10.42 21.55
N GLY A 92 -4.03 11.18 22.27
CA GLY A 92 -4.12 11.08 23.73
C GLY A 92 -4.78 9.80 24.25
N GLN A 93 -5.43 9.02 23.39
CA GLN A 93 -6.05 7.73 23.71
C GLN A 93 -5.17 6.54 23.28
N ALA A 94 -4.23 6.75 22.34
CA ALA A 94 -3.39 5.70 21.79
C ALA A 94 -2.25 5.36 22.76
N SER A 95 -2.06 4.09 23.05
CA SER A 95 -0.87 3.61 23.76
C SER A 95 0.34 3.64 22.86
N MET A 96 1.54 3.76 23.45
CA MET A 96 2.80 3.68 22.69
C MET A 96 2.98 2.34 21.97
N GLN A 97 2.40 1.25 22.49
CA GLN A 97 2.48 -0.03 21.80
C GLN A 97 1.61 -0.05 20.54
N GLU A 98 0.37 0.43 20.61
CA GLU A 98 -0.50 0.57 19.43
C GLU A 98 0.16 1.46 18.35
N ILE A 99 0.78 2.58 18.75
CA ILE A 99 1.49 3.46 17.82
C ILE A 99 2.63 2.70 17.12
N LYS A 100 3.44 1.96 17.89
CA LYS A 100 4.54 1.15 17.35
C LYS A 100 4.02 0.06 16.40
N ASP A 101 2.93 -0.62 16.75
CA ASP A 101 2.35 -1.70 15.95
C ASP A 101 1.84 -1.19 14.58
N VAL A 102 1.25 0.03 14.55
CA VAL A 102 0.86 0.68 13.30
C VAL A 102 2.08 0.98 12.44
N PHE A 103 3.13 1.55 13.01
CA PHE A 103 4.37 1.84 12.27
C PHE A 103 5.09 0.56 11.86
N GLU A 104 5.10 -0.46 12.70
CA GLU A 104 5.72 -1.75 12.41
C GLU A 104 5.13 -2.38 11.15
N THR A 105 3.81 -2.32 10.97
CA THR A 105 3.16 -2.86 9.78
C THR A 105 3.22 -1.89 8.60
N ASN A 106 2.75 -0.64 8.81
CA ASN A 106 2.48 0.29 7.71
C ASN A 106 3.73 0.96 7.14
N PHE A 107 4.82 0.98 7.89
CA PHE A 107 6.06 1.65 7.52
C PHE A 107 7.27 0.69 7.54
N PHE A 108 7.63 0.12 8.68
CA PHE A 108 8.78 -0.80 8.76
C PHE A 108 8.56 -2.06 7.94
N GLY A 109 7.34 -2.59 7.93
CA GLY A 109 6.98 -3.74 7.09
C GLY A 109 7.17 -3.47 5.60
N VAL A 110 6.90 -2.25 5.12
CA VAL A 110 7.19 -1.85 3.74
C VAL A 110 8.70 -1.76 3.52
N ILE A 111 9.46 -1.19 4.47
CA ILE A 111 10.93 -1.13 4.38
C ILE A 111 11.52 -2.53 4.28
N HIS A 112 11.16 -3.45 5.19
CA HIS A 112 11.63 -4.84 5.16
C HIS A 112 11.33 -5.52 3.82
N THR A 113 10.10 -5.30 3.32
CA THR A 113 9.66 -5.88 2.04
C THR A 113 10.50 -5.35 0.88
N ILE A 114 10.73 -4.04 0.79
CA ILE A 114 11.52 -3.43 -0.27
C ILE A 114 12.98 -3.89 -0.19
N GLN A 115 13.59 -3.85 1.00
CA GLN A 115 15.00 -4.26 1.17
C GLN A 115 15.25 -5.70 0.73
N LEU A 116 14.30 -6.60 0.96
CA LEU A 116 14.42 -8.01 0.59
C LEU A 116 14.05 -8.27 -0.89
N ALA A 117 13.18 -7.46 -1.48
CA ALA A 117 12.80 -7.56 -2.88
C ALA A 117 13.79 -6.87 -3.84
N GLU A 118 14.46 -5.80 -3.40
CA GLU A 118 15.33 -4.96 -4.24
C GLU A 118 16.38 -5.77 -5.04
N PRO A 119 17.11 -6.74 -4.46
CA PRO A 119 18.07 -7.54 -5.22
C PRO A 119 17.46 -8.29 -6.41
N LEU A 120 16.18 -8.70 -6.29
CA LEU A 120 15.46 -9.38 -7.37
C LEU A 120 14.91 -8.39 -8.40
N LEU A 121 14.42 -7.23 -7.95
CA LEU A 121 13.96 -6.15 -8.82
C LEU A 121 15.08 -5.60 -9.70
N ARG A 122 16.30 -5.54 -9.16
CA ARG A 122 17.50 -5.11 -9.92
C ARG A 122 17.97 -6.09 -10.97
N LYS A 123 17.47 -7.34 -10.95
CA LYS A 123 17.74 -8.37 -11.96
C LYS A 123 16.71 -8.38 -13.09
N ALA A 124 15.60 -7.66 -12.95
CA ALA A 124 14.63 -7.45 -14.00
C ALA A 124 15.15 -6.44 -15.03
N ASP A 125 14.68 -6.52 -16.26
CA ASP A 125 14.98 -5.53 -17.30
C ASP A 125 14.49 -4.14 -16.91
N ALA A 126 13.32 -4.07 -16.24
CA ALA A 126 12.74 -2.87 -15.65
C ALA A 126 11.95 -3.25 -14.40
N GLY A 127 12.50 -2.90 -13.22
CA GLY A 127 11.84 -3.16 -11.95
C GLY A 127 10.74 -2.13 -11.64
N TYR A 128 9.74 -2.53 -10.86
CA TYR A 128 8.69 -1.61 -10.45
C TYR A 128 8.27 -1.85 -9.00
N ILE A 129 8.24 -0.79 -8.19
CA ILE A 129 7.72 -0.79 -6.81
C ILE A 129 6.43 0.02 -6.79
N ILE A 130 5.33 -0.61 -6.42
CA ILE A 130 4.07 0.05 -6.08
C ILE A 130 3.87 -0.11 -4.58
N ALA A 131 3.56 0.97 -3.86
CA ALA A 131 3.26 0.88 -2.44
C ALA A 131 1.91 1.54 -2.14
N THR A 132 1.08 0.86 -1.34
CA THR A 132 -0.20 1.41 -0.89
C THR A 132 0.04 2.45 0.20
N SER A 133 -0.02 3.73 -0.20
CA SER A 133 -0.16 4.86 0.68
C SER A 133 -1.64 5.10 1.01
N SER A 134 -2.08 6.34 0.99
CA SER A 134 -3.47 6.79 1.20
C SER A 134 -3.55 8.28 0.91
N VAL A 135 -4.75 8.81 0.66
CA VAL A 135 -4.98 10.26 0.80
C VAL A 135 -4.63 10.75 2.21
N GLY A 136 -4.62 9.85 3.22
CA GLY A 136 -4.12 10.11 4.58
C GLY A 136 -2.59 10.27 4.66
N GLY A 137 -1.83 9.94 3.62
CA GLY A 137 -0.41 10.27 3.48
C GLY A 137 -0.16 11.69 2.97
N LEU A 138 -1.19 12.38 2.49
CA LEU A 138 -1.14 13.75 1.99
C LEU A 138 -1.89 14.73 2.89
N VAL A 139 -3.02 14.30 3.46
CA VAL A 139 -3.93 15.14 4.24
C VAL A 139 -4.18 14.51 5.61
N GLY A 140 -3.85 15.25 6.68
CA GLY A 140 -4.17 14.82 8.05
C GLY A 140 -5.68 14.78 8.30
N GLN A 141 -6.13 13.77 9.05
CA GLN A 141 -7.54 13.54 9.34
C GLN A 141 -7.74 13.37 10.85
N PRO A 142 -8.84 13.88 11.43
CA PRO A 142 -9.12 13.73 12.85
C PRO A 142 -9.13 12.25 13.26
N LEU A 143 -8.61 11.94 14.44
CA LEU A 143 -8.52 10.60 15.04
C LEU A 143 -7.70 9.58 14.23
N ASN A 144 -7.10 10.00 13.14
CA ASN A 144 -6.21 9.20 12.30
C ASN A 144 -4.74 9.64 12.41
N GLU A 145 -4.36 10.36 13.46
CA GLU A 145 -3.06 11.01 13.57
C GLU A 145 -1.91 10.01 13.36
N VAL A 146 -1.99 8.85 14.02
CA VAL A 146 -0.95 7.80 13.95
C VAL A 146 -0.95 7.12 12.57
N TYR A 147 -2.14 6.80 12.05
CA TYR A 147 -2.28 6.25 10.70
C TYR A 147 -1.74 7.21 9.65
N CYS A 148 -2.19 8.46 9.66
CA CYS A 148 -1.71 9.48 8.73
C CYS A 148 -0.19 9.63 8.84
N ALA A 149 0.37 9.74 10.06
CA ALA A 149 1.81 9.85 10.26
C ALA A 149 2.56 8.68 9.62
N SER A 150 2.08 7.44 9.74
CA SER A 150 2.69 6.27 9.11
C SER A 150 2.68 6.35 7.58
N LYS A 151 1.60 6.91 6.99
CA LYS A 151 1.48 7.09 5.54
C LYS A 151 2.29 8.29 5.03
N PHE A 152 2.36 9.40 5.79
CA PHE A 152 3.27 10.50 5.48
C PHE A 152 4.74 10.06 5.51
N ALA A 153 5.13 9.21 6.47
CA ALA A 153 6.47 8.64 6.52
C ALA A 153 6.77 7.80 5.26
N LEU A 154 5.80 7.02 4.78
CA LEU A 154 5.92 6.23 3.56
C LEU A 154 6.05 7.13 2.32
N GLU A 155 5.26 8.22 2.23
CA GLU A 155 5.37 9.21 1.16
C GLU A 155 6.79 9.79 1.07
N GLY A 156 7.35 10.27 2.19
CA GLY A 156 8.68 10.85 2.23
C GLY A 156 9.79 9.85 1.89
N LEU A 157 9.66 8.60 2.35
CA LEU A 157 10.62 7.54 2.05
C LEU A 157 10.67 7.25 0.54
N LEU A 158 9.52 6.98 -0.07
CA LEU A 158 9.46 6.54 -1.47
C LEU A 158 9.70 7.68 -2.45
N GLU A 159 9.30 8.91 -2.11
CA GLU A 159 9.69 10.09 -2.88
C GLU A 159 11.22 10.26 -2.91
N SER A 160 11.88 10.11 -1.76
CA SER A 160 13.34 10.18 -1.68
C SER A 160 13.99 9.08 -2.53
N MET A 161 13.50 7.84 -2.46
CA MET A 161 13.99 6.72 -3.27
C MET A 161 13.80 6.98 -4.77
N ALA A 162 12.66 7.51 -5.19
CA ALA A 162 12.34 7.79 -6.59
C ALA A 162 13.32 8.78 -7.24
N THR A 163 14.01 9.61 -6.45
CA THR A 163 15.02 10.54 -6.98
C THR A 163 16.19 9.83 -7.65
N TYR A 164 16.53 8.59 -7.24
CA TYR A 164 17.71 7.88 -7.75
C TYR A 164 17.45 6.43 -8.20
N TYR A 165 16.35 5.78 -7.79
CA TYR A 165 16.07 4.38 -8.14
C TYR A 165 15.92 4.18 -9.65
N LYS A 166 15.16 5.04 -10.33
CA LYS A 166 14.99 4.94 -11.78
C LYS A 166 16.29 5.12 -12.54
N PRO A 167 17.07 6.22 -12.36
CA PRO A 167 18.29 6.42 -13.12
C PRO A 167 19.43 5.45 -12.77
N THR A 168 19.45 4.90 -11.56
CA THR A 168 20.54 4.05 -11.08
C THR A 168 20.27 2.56 -11.30
N PHE A 169 19.04 2.12 -11.04
CA PHE A 169 18.68 0.70 -11.00
C PHE A 169 17.63 0.30 -12.04
N ASN A 170 17.13 1.25 -12.82
CA ASN A 170 15.97 1.08 -13.71
C ASN A 170 14.72 0.55 -12.97
N ILE A 171 14.49 1.03 -11.76
CA ILE A 171 13.33 0.68 -10.93
C ILE A 171 12.43 1.91 -10.80
N ASP A 172 11.21 1.82 -11.31
CA ASP A 172 10.16 2.82 -11.10
C ASP A 172 9.51 2.68 -9.73
N ILE A 173 8.97 3.77 -9.19
CA ILE A 173 8.26 3.78 -7.91
C ILE A 173 6.95 4.54 -8.07
N THR A 174 5.85 3.95 -7.56
CA THR A 174 4.54 4.62 -7.48
C THR A 174 3.94 4.45 -6.08
N LEU A 175 3.51 5.56 -5.49
CA LEU A 175 2.66 5.61 -4.33
C LEU A 175 1.21 5.57 -4.78
N LEU A 176 0.49 4.51 -4.41
CA LEU A 176 -0.93 4.37 -4.64
C LEU A 176 -1.68 5.00 -3.48
N GLU A 177 -2.50 6.00 -3.75
CA GLU A 177 -3.14 6.87 -2.75
C GLU A 177 -4.67 6.70 -2.78
N PRO A 178 -5.21 5.56 -2.28
CA PRO A 178 -6.65 5.36 -2.21
C PRO A 178 -7.31 6.30 -1.20
N GLY A 179 -8.56 6.64 -1.51
CA GLY A 179 -9.49 7.27 -0.56
C GLY A 179 -10.23 6.22 0.26
N ALA A 180 -11.53 6.40 0.47
CA ALA A 180 -12.39 5.41 1.13
C ALA A 180 -12.64 4.22 0.19
N ILE A 181 -12.26 3.03 0.63
CA ILE A 181 -12.43 1.78 -0.14
C ILE A 181 -13.37 0.83 0.60
N ALA A 182 -14.30 0.21 -0.13
CA ALA A 182 -15.20 -0.82 0.37
C ALA A 182 -14.44 -2.14 0.56
N THR A 183 -13.71 -2.27 1.65
CA THR A 183 -12.93 -3.46 2.01
C THR A 183 -13.07 -3.76 3.50
N ASN A 184 -12.50 -4.87 3.93
CA ASN A 184 -12.38 -5.20 5.35
C ASN A 184 -11.51 -4.20 6.16
N PHE A 185 -10.93 -3.18 5.51
CA PHE A 185 -10.18 -2.14 6.19
C PHE A 185 -11.05 -1.38 7.21
N GLY A 186 -12.27 -0.96 6.81
CA GLY A 186 -13.24 -0.33 7.71
C GLY A 186 -13.71 -1.26 8.83
N SER A 187 -13.98 -2.53 8.52
CA SER A 187 -14.36 -3.53 9.55
C SER A 187 -13.20 -3.88 10.48
N THR A 188 -11.95 -3.79 10.02
CA THR A 188 -10.76 -3.94 10.88
C THR A 188 -10.66 -2.76 11.85
N VAL A 189 -10.88 -1.53 11.38
CA VAL A 189 -10.93 -0.35 12.25
C VAL A 189 -12.06 -0.49 13.26
N GLN A 190 -13.26 -0.88 12.82
CA GLN A 190 -14.41 -1.08 13.71
C GLN A 190 -14.13 -2.18 14.75
N ARG A 191 -13.59 -3.33 14.33
CA ARG A 191 -13.21 -4.41 15.24
C ARG A 191 -12.17 -3.94 16.27
N ASN A 192 -11.15 -3.19 15.86
CA ASN A 192 -10.16 -2.65 16.79
C ASN A 192 -10.81 -1.72 17.83
N ILE A 193 -11.79 -0.89 17.42
CA ILE A 193 -12.56 -0.05 18.33
C ILE A 193 -13.34 -0.94 19.32
N GLU A 194 -14.02 -1.98 18.85
CA GLU A 194 -14.82 -2.90 19.68
C GLU A 194 -13.93 -3.68 20.66
N GLU A 195 -12.81 -4.25 20.19
CA GLU A 195 -11.84 -5.00 21.02
C GLU A 195 -11.16 -4.13 22.08
N THR A 196 -11.07 -2.83 21.86
CA THR A 196 -10.52 -1.87 22.85
C THR A 196 -11.58 -1.22 23.74
N GLY A 197 -12.82 -1.75 23.74
CA GLY A 197 -13.89 -1.29 24.64
C GLY A 197 -14.81 -0.22 24.05
N GLY A 198 -14.77 -0.01 22.72
CA GLY A 198 -15.59 0.99 22.04
C GLY A 198 -14.94 2.38 21.98
N ILE A 199 -15.73 3.38 21.60
CA ILE A 199 -15.31 4.78 21.66
C ILE A 199 -15.47 5.27 23.09
N PRO A 200 -14.38 5.68 23.78
CA PRO A 200 -14.45 6.14 25.15
C PRO A 200 -15.38 7.36 25.30
N ASP A 201 -16.11 7.42 26.41
CA ASP A 201 -16.91 8.59 26.77
C ASP A 201 -16.02 9.61 27.50
N ASP A 202 -15.16 10.27 26.74
CA ASP A 202 -14.17 11.22 27.21
C ASP A 202 -14.20 12.52 26.39
N VAL A 203 -13.19 13.38 26.55
CA VAL A 203 -13.07 14.67 25.87
C VAL A 203 -12.98 14.58 24.34
N TYR A 204 -12.66 13.41 23.78
CA TYR A 204 -12.57 13.18 22.34
C TYR A 204 -13.88 12.67 21.73
N LYS A 205 -14.85 12.24 22.57
CA LYS A 205 -16.11 11.70 22.07
C LYS A 205 -16.87 12.63 21.12
N PRO A 206 -17.00 13.93 21.38
CA PRO A 206 -17.69 14.83 20.44
C PRO A 206 -17.00 14.87 19.04
N ILE A 207 -15.67 14.74 18.99
CA ILE A 207 -14.90 14.69 17.74
C ILE A 207 -15.18 13.38 17.01
N ALA A 208 -15.19 12.28 17.76
CA ALA A 208 -15.47 10.94 17.22
C ALA A 208 -16.89 10.87 16.63
N ASP A 209 -17.88 11.35 17.37
CA ASP A 209 -19.28 11.38 16.93
C ASP A 209 -19.46 12.24 15.66
N ALA A 210 -18.81 13.39 15.59
CA ALA A 210 -18.83 14.28 14.41
C ALA A 210 -18.16 13.61 13.21
N TYR A 211 -16.98 12.98 13.41
CA TYR A 211 -16.23 12.30 12.36
C TYR A 211 -17.02 11.12 11.79
N LEU A 212 -17.52 10.23 12.64
CA LEU A 212 -18.33 9.07 12.24
C LEU A 212 -19.66 9.48 11.63
N GLY A 213 -20.31 10.53 12.17
CA GLY A 213 -21.53 11.10 11.62
C GLY A 213 -21.33 11.67 10.21
N THR A 214 -20.16 12.25 9.92
CA THR A 214 -19.79 12.71 8.57
C THR A 214 -19.59 11.51 7.62
N TYR A 215 -18.96 10.44 8.09
CA TYR A 215 -18.80 9.21 7.31
C TYR A 215 -20.17 8.57 6.97
N ALA A 216 -21.07 8.49 7.95
CA ALA A 216 -22.41 7.91 7.75
C ALA A 216 -23.28 8.72 6.77
N LYS A 217 -23.04 10.04 6.66
CA LYS A 217 -23.78 10.94 5.77
C LYS A 217 -23.20 11.06 4.36
N ARG A 218 -22.13 10.34 4.03
CA ARG A 218 -21.54 10.36 2.69
C ARG A 218 -22.52 9.81 1.66
N ASN A 219 -22.86 10.63 0.68
CA ASN A 219 -23.74 10.26 -0.43
C ASN A 219 -23.02 9.49 -1.55
N THR A 220 -21.70 9.34 -1.48
CA THR A 220 -20.90 8.62 -2.47
C THR A 220 -20.52 7.26 -1.92
N ALA A 221 -20.82 6.21 -2.68
CA ALA A 221 -20.33 4.88 -2.36
C ALA A 221 -18.79 4.86 -2.34
N PRO A 222 -18.17 4.17 -1.37
CA PRO A 222 -16.73 3.99 -1.39
C PRO A 222 -16.30 3.24 -2.65
N GLN A 223 -15.07 3.52 -3.12
CA GLN A 223 -14.47 2.82 -4.25
C GLN A 223 -14.31 1.33 -3.92
N THR A 224 -14.49 0.42 -4.89
CA THR A 224 -14.29 -1.02 -4.66
C THR A 224 -12.82 -1.41 -4.76
N ALA A 225 -12.45 -2.54 -4.15
CA ALA A 225 -11.11 -3.09 -4.28
C ALA A 225 -10.77 -3.48 -5.73
N GLU A 226 -11.75 -3.97 -6.47
CA GLU A 226 -11.64 -4.34 -7.88
C GLU A 226 -11.34 -3.12 -8.75
N SER A 227 -11.96 -1.97 -8.49
CA SER A 227 -11.66 -0.77 -9.26
C SER A 227 -10.26 -0.23 -8.96
N VAL A 228 -9.72 -0.43 -7.74
CA VAL A 228 -8.31 -0.14 -7.45
C VAL A 228 -7.39 -1.12 -8.18
N ALA A 229 -7.76 -2.40 -8.29
CA ALA A 229 -7.01 -3.38 -9.08
C ALA A 229 -6.93 -3.01 -10.57
N GLU A 230 -7.98 -2.39 -11.14
CA GLU A 230 -7.92 -1.83 -12.51
C GLU A 230 -6.92 -0.66 -12.61
N VAL A 231 -6.85 0.20 -11.59
CA VAL A 231 -5.82 1.26 -11.55
C VAL A 231 -4.42 0.66 -11.54
N VAL A 232 -4.18 -0.37 -10.72
CA VAL A 232 -2.88 -1.06 -10.68
C VAL A 232 -2.56 -1.71 -12.03
N LEU A 233 -3.51 -2.38 -12.66
CA LEU A 233 -3.31 -2.93 -14.01
C LEU A 233 -2.97 -1.84 -15.02
N GLY A 234 -3.65 -0.70 -14.98
CA GLY A 234 -3.36 0.45 -15.81
C GLY A 234 -1.93 0.98 -15.60
N LEU A 235 -1.47 1.06 -14.35
CA LEU A 235 -0.10 1.45 -14.01
C LEU A 235 0.94 0.51 -14.64
N LEU A 236 0.69 -0.79 -14.64
CA LEU A 236 1.61 -1.78 -15.25
C LEU A 236 1.73 -1.57 -16.77
N GLN A 237 0.70 -1.04 -17.43
CA GLN A 237 0.66 -0.80 -18.88
C GLN A 237 1.22 0.56 -19.30
N MET A 238 1.36 1.52 -18.36
CA MET A 238 1.93 2.84 -18.67
C MET A 238 3.40 2.74 -19.05
N GLU A 239 3.84 3.53 -20.03
CA GLU A 239 5.25 3.70 -20.35
C GLU A 239 5.98 4.53 -19.29
N THR A 240 5.41 5.66 -18.93
CA THR A 240 5.92 6.53 -17.85
C THR A 240 5.11 6.30 -16.58
N LYS A 241 5.79 5.83 -15.52
CA LYS A 241 5.16 5.56 -14.24
C LYS A 241 5.09 6.86 -13.41
N PRO A 242 3.89 7.29 -12.98
CA PRO A 242 3.78 8.42 -12.05
C PRO A 242 4.32 8.05 -10.67
N LEU A 243 4.89 9.03 -9.97
CA LEU A 243 5.28 8.80 -8.56
C LEU A 243 4.04 8.65 -7.66
N ARG A 244 2.94 9.38 -7.96
CA ARG A 244 1.71 9.39 -7.17
C ARG A 244 0.48 9.17 -8.01
N VAL A 245 -0.43 8.34 -7.51
CA VAL A 245 -1.75 8.09 -8.14
C VAL A 245 -2.84 8.04 -7.08
N ARG A 246 -3.75 9.00 -7.12
CA ARG A 246 -5.03 8.91 -6.41
C ARG A 246 -5.92 7.97 -7.21
N THR A 247 -6.55 7.02 -6.52
CA THR A 247 -7.23 5.90 -7.22
C THR A 247 -8.65 6.22 -7.71
N SER A 248 -9.18 7.41 -7.37
CA SER A 248 -10.50 7.87 -7.78
C SER A 248 -10.60 9.39 -7.79
N ASP A 249 -11.61 9.92 -8.52
CA ASP A 249 -11.88 11.36 -8.57
C ASP A 249 -12.15 11.95 -7.17
N ALA A 250 -12.78 11.19 -6.28
CA ALA A 250 -13.02 11.60 -4.91
C ALA A 250 -11.70 11.71 -4.10
N ALA A 251 -10.76 10.78 -4.31
CA ALA A 251 -9.43 10.85 -3.72
C ALA A 251 -8.63 12.03 -4.27
N GLU A 252 -8.70 12.26 -5.59
CA GLU A 252 -8.06 13.41 -6.25
C GLU A 252 -8.61 14.73 -5.69
N ALA A 253 -9.93 14.91 -5.65
CA ALA A 253 -10.55 16.12 -5.13
C ALA A 253 -10.21 16.37 -3.65
N PHE A 254 -10.13 15.31 -2.84
CA PHE A 254 -9.78 15.43 -1.42
C PHE A 254 -8.34 15.93 -1.22
N ALA A 255 -7.39 15.46 -2.05
CA ALA A 255 -5.97 15.80 -1.94
C ALA A 255 -5.57 17.02 -2.78
N ALA A 256 -6.43 17.53 -3.66
CA ALA A 256 -6.10 18.52 -4.69
C ALA A 256 -5.34 19.75 -4.17
N HIS A 257 -5.70 20.27 -2.99
CA HIS A 257 -5.03 21.44 -2.41
C HIS A 257 -3.57 21.17 -1.99
N LYS A 258 -3.17 19.89 -1.85
CA LYS A 258 -1.79 19.48 -1.53
C LYS A 258 -0.99 19.12 -2.79
N THR A 259 -1.66 18.67 -3.85
CA THR A 259 -1.03 18.08 -5.03
C THR A 259 -1.11 18.98 -6.27
N ALA A 260 -1.72 20.16 -6.19
CA ALA A 260 -1.96 21.06 -7.33
C ALA A 260 -0.67 21.48 -8.08
N ALA A 261 0.47 21.58 -7.39
CA ALA A 261 1.73 22.03 -7.99
C ALA A 261 2.46 20.93 -8.79
N ASP A 262 2.35 19.67 -8.36
CA ASP A 262 3.00 18.51 -9.01
C ASP A 262 2.15 17.25 -8.76
N PRO A 263 1.03 17.12 -9.48
CA PRO A 263 0.06 16.05 -9.22
C PRO A 263 0.63 14.64 -9.32
N MET A 264 1.61 14.43 -10.19
CA MET A 264 2.25 13.13 -10.41
C MET A 264 3.55 12.94 -9.62
N GLY A 265 4.08 14.00 -9.00
CA GLY A 265 5.34 13.96 -8.26
C GLY A 265 6.61 13.84 -9.12
N LEU A 266 6.50 14.00 -10.44
CA LEU A 266 7.62 13.81 -11.37
C LEU A 266 8.51 15.05 -11.47
N GLU A 267 7.93 16.25 -11.43
CA GLU A 267 8.68 17.52 -11.56
C GLU A 267 9.55 17.76 -10.33
N GLY A 268 8.98 17.56 -9.12
CA GLY A 268 9.72 17.67 -7.86
C GLY A 268 10.87 16.68 -7.79
N THR A 269 10.62 15.42 -8.14
CA THR A 269 11.64 14.37 -8.17
C THR A 269 12.78 14.71 -9.13
N ALA A 270 12.47 15.15 -10.37
CA ALA A 270 13.46 15.55 -11.36
C ALA A 270 14.27 16.76 -10.89
N LYS A 271 13.61 17.76 -10.32
CA LYS A 271 14.27 18.97 -9.78
C LYS A 271 15.28 18.63 -8.67
N ILE A 272 14.89 17.78 -7.71
CA ILE A 272 15.77 17.41 -6.61
C ILE A 272 16.92 16.53 -7.10
N ARG A 273 16.67 15.59 -8.02
CA ARG A 273 17.71 14.78 -8.66
C ARG A 273 18.76 15.67 -9.32
N LYS A 274 18.33 16.59 -10.18
CA LYS A 274 19.23 17.53 -10.84
C LYS A 274 20.02 18.40 -9.86
N LEU A 275 19.35 18.91 -8.82
CA LEU A 275 19.97 19.82 -7.85
C LEU A 275 21.02 19.12 -6.99
N LEU A 276 20.77 17.89 -6.53
CA LEU A 276 21.61 17.23 -5.53
C LEU A 276 22.52 16.15 -6.11
N LEU A 277 22.16 15.55 -7.25
CA LEU A 277 22.94 14.48 -7.87
C LEU A 277 23.56 14.88 -9.21
N GLY A 278 23.14 15.99 -9.81
CA GLY A 278 23.60 16.41 -11.13
C GLY A 278 23.10 15.53 -12.30
N LEU A 279 22.05 14.68 -12.03
CA LEU A 279 21.48 13.73 -13.00
C LEU A 279 20.25 14.29 -13.70
#